data_5120b85cbeb196d7a2fac559b5782083
#
_entry.id   5120b85cbeb196d7a2fac559b5782083
#
_cell.length_a   1.000
_cell.length_b   1.000
_cell.length_c   1.000
_cell.angle_alpha   90.00
_cell.angle_beta   90.00
_cell.angle_gamma   90.00
#
_symmetry.space_group_name_H-M   'P 1'
#
loop_
_entity.id
_entity.type
_entity.pdbx_description
1 polymer ?
#
loop_
_entity_poly.entity_id
_entity_poly.type
_entity_poly.pdbx_seq_one_letter_code
_entity_poly.pdbx_strand_id
1 'polypeptide(L)'
;LPRLVGRAQAMGLAMLGDKIPAERAVQLGMIWQVVEDEQLQAEAKKLAEHLAQQPTYGLSLIKKAIHAAAENNLDEQLILERDLQRLAGRSSDYKEGVQAFMQKRTPEYKGC
;
A
#
# COMPACT_ATOMS: atom_id res chain seq x y z
N LEU A 1 16.31 3.03 6.44
CA LEU A 1 16.74 3.50 5.11
C LEU A 1 17.18 2.33 4.22
N PRO A 2 18.11 1.42 4.62
CA PRO A 2 18.65 0.36 3.74
C PRO A 2 17.57 -0.58 3.15
N ARG A 3 16.49 -0.86 3.88
CA ARG A 3 15.38 -1.70 3.40
C ARG A 3 14.57 -1.07 2.27
N LEU A 4 14.59 0.27 2.15
CA LEU A 4 13.88 0.99 1.08
C LEU A 4 14.75 1.17 -0.16
N VAL A 5 16.00 1.58 0.02
CA VAL A 5 16.83 2.05 -1.09
C VAL A 5 18.00 1.09 -1.42
N GLY A 6 18.14 0.02 -0.66
CA GLY A 6 19.28 -0.88 -0.74
C GLY A 6 20.53 -0.33 -0.04
N ARG A 7 21.49 -1.23 0.26
CA ARG A 7 22.65 -0.90 1.09
C ARG A 7 23.56 0.17 0.48
N ALA A 8 23.83 0.08 -0.81
CA ALA A 8 24.75 1.02 -1.48
C ALA A 8 24.24 2.46 -1.46
N GLN A 9 22.97 2.66 -1.84
CA GLN A 9 22.34 3.98 -1.81
C GLN A 9 22.21 4.51 -0.37
N ALA A 10 21.87 3.65 0.58
CA ALA A 10 21.76 4.04 1.99
C ALA A 10 23.09 4.53 2.55
N MET A 11 24.21 3.87 2.20
CA MET A 11 25.55 4.28 2.62
C MET A 11 25.93 5.63 2.00
N GLY A 12 25.72 5.81 0.69
CA GLY A 12 26.00 7.08 0.01
C GLY A 12 25.22 8.24 0.61
N LEU A 13 23.89 8.08 0.74
CA LEU A 13 23.02 9.11 1.32
C LEU A 13 23.38 9.47 2.76
N ALA A 14 23.70 8.47 3.59
CA ALA A 14 24.01 8.70 5.01
C ALA A 14 25.41 9.30 5.23
N MET A 15 26.40 8.91 4.41
CA MET A 15 27.78 9.36 4.58
C MET A 15 28.03 10.75 3.97
N LEU A 16 27.36 11.07 2.85
CA LEU A 16 27.53 12.37 2.18
C LEU A 16 26.63 13.45 2.81
N GLY A 17 25.44 13.07 3.29
CA GLY A 17 24.53 14.01 3.96
C GLY A 17 23.88 15.02 3.02
N ASP A 18 23.88 14.77 1.72
CA ASP A 18 23.31 15.66 0.73
C ASP A 18 21.78 15.72 0.82
N LYS A 19 21.21 16.87 0.42
CA LYS A 19 19.76 17.00 0.25
C LYS A 19 19.28 16.11 -0.89
N ILE A 20 18.17 15.44 -0.65
CA ILE A 20 17.54 14.53 -1.63
C ILE A 20 16.30 15.24 -2.19
N PRO A 21 16.29 15.61 -3.49
CA PRO A 21 15.10 16.12 -4.14
C PRO A 21 13.95 15.09 -4.11
N ALA A 22 12.70 15.56 -4.13
CA ALA A 22 11.53 14.70 -4.03
C ALA A 22 11.47 13.67 -5.17
N GLU A 23 11.80 14.07 -6.39
CA GLU A 23 11.87 13.20 -7.58
C GLU A 23 12.88 12.07 -7.38
N ARG A 24 14.03 12.41 -6.79
CA ARG A 24 15.05 11.41 -6.48
C ARG A 24 14.57 10.43 -5.40
N ALA A 25 13.83 10.92 -4.41
CA ALA A 25 13.24 10.08 -3.37
C ALA A 25 12.23 9.07 -3.95
N VAL A 26 11.41 9.47 -4.94
CA VAL A 26 10.54 8.53 -5.69
C VAL A 26 11.35 7.49 -6.44
N GLN A 27 12.37 7.90 -7.21
CA GLN A 27 13.22 6.97 -7.95
C GLN A 27 13.90 5.92 -7.06
N LEU A 28 14.24 6.30 -5.84
CA LEU A 28 14.86 5.43 -4.84
C LEU A 28 13.85 4.57 -4.07
N GLY A 29 12.55 4.74 -4.28
CA GLY A 29 11.51 4.02 -3.55
C GLY A 29 11.34 4.47 -2.09
N MET A 30 11.81 5.68 -1.74
CA MET A 30 11.64 6.25 -0.41
C MET A 30 10.22 6.78 -0.18
N ILE A 31 9.62 7.35 -1.22
CA ILE A 31 8.24 7.82 -1.25
C ILE A 31 7.56 7.29 -2.51
N TRP A 32 6.24 7.22 -2.48
CA TRP A 32 5.48 6.62 -3.57
C TRP A 32 5.31 7.56 -4.78
N GLN A 33 5.01 8.84 -4.52
CA GLN A 33 4.69 9.82 -5.55
C GLN A 33 5.17 11.22 -5.15
N VAL A 34 5.46 12.05 -6.13
CA VAL A 34 5.68 13.49 -6.01
C VAL A 34 4.71 14.21 -6.93
N VAL A 35 4.22 15.35 -6.49
CA VAL A 35 3.37 16.27 -7.25
C VAL A 35 3.82 17.69 -6.94
N GLU A 36 3.40 18.65 -7.76
CA GLU A 36 3.64 20.08 -7.49
C GLU A 36 2.96 20.49 -6.18
N ASP A 37 3.56 21.41 -5.44
CA ASP A 37 3.10 21.83 -4.12
C ASP A 37 1.64 22.31 -4.13
N GLU A 38 1.24 23.06 -5.17
CA GLU A 38 -0.13 23.56 -5.35
C GLU A 38 -1.16 22.45 -5.57
N GLN A 39 -0.73 21.31 -6.06
CA GLN A 39 -1.59 20.15 -6.35
C GLN A 39 -1.65 19.15 -5.20
N LEU A 40 -0.75 19.23 -4.21
CA LEU A 40 -0.61 18.24 -3.15
C LEU A 40 -1.94 17.95 -2.44
N GLN A 41 -2.66 18.98 -2.01
CA GLN A 41 -3.91 18.81 -1.28
C GLN A 41 -5.01 18.17 -2.15
N ALA A 42 -5.09 18.57 -3.41
CA ALA A 42 -6.09 18.04 -4.34
C ALA A 42 -5.84 16.56 -4.65
N GLU A 43 -4.59 16.19 -4.96
CA GLU A 43 -4.23 14.80 -5.26
C GLU A 43 -4.30 13.90 -4.01
N ALA A 44 -3.90 14.38 -2.84
CA ALA A 44 -4.06 13.65 -1.59
C ALA A 44 -5.53 13.37 -1.26
N LYS A 45 -6.40 14.37 -1.43
CA LYS A 45 -7.84 14.23 -1.22
C LYS A 45 -8.45 13.23 -2.22
N LYS A 46 -8.13 13.35 -3.49
CA LYS A 46 -8.58 12.43 -4.55
C LYS A 46 -8.19 10.98 -4.24
N LEU A 47 -6.95 10.76 -3.80
CA LEU A 47 -6.48 9.43 -3.42
C LEU A 47 -7.23 8.91 -2.19
N ALA A 48 -7.43 9.74 -1.17
CA ALA A 48 -8.16 9.36 0.04
C ALA A 48 -9.62 9.00 -0.27
N GLU A 49 -10.31 9.78 -1.10
CA GLU A 49 -11.66 9.50 -1.56
C GLU A 49 -11.73 8.21 -2.39
N HIS A 50 -10.75 7.98 -3.26
CA HIS A 50 -10.65 6.73 -3.99
C HIS A 50 -10.51 5.52 -3.04
N LEU A 51 -9.60 5.59 -2.08
CA LEU A 51 -9.38 4.50 -1.11
C LEU A 51 -10.60 4.28 -0.19
N ALA A 52 -11.32 5.34 0.16
CA ALA A 52 -12.52 5.25 0.99
C ALA A 52 -13.69 4.50 0.28
N GLN A 53 -13.69 4.46 -1.05
CA GLN A 53 -14.65 3.71 -1.85
C GLN A 53 -14.24 2.25 -2.10
N GLN A 54 -13.05 1.84 -1.66
CA GLN A 54 -12.55 0.48 -1.81
C GLN A 54 -12.97 -0.40 -0.62
N PRO A 55 -12.78 -1.74 -0.68
CA PRO A 55 -13.05 -2.62 0.45
C PRO A 55 -12.05 -2.37 1.59
N THR A 56 -12.33 -1.37 2.42
CA THR A 56 -11.39 -0.82 3.41
C THR A 56 -10.95 -1.85 4.44
N TYR A 57 -11.78 -2.84 4.76
CA TYR A 57 -11.34 -3.99 5.56
C TYR A 57 -10.21 -4.76 4.84
N GLY A 58 -10.38 -5.07 3.56
CA GLY A 58 -9.34 -5.72 2.74
C GLY A 58 -8.05 -4.88 2.68
N LEU A 59 -8.16 -3.57 2.47
CA LEU A 59 -7.01 -2.65 2.49
C LEU A 59 -6.27 -2.68 3.85
N SER A 60 -7.00 -2.79 4.96
CA SER A 60 -6.40 -2.92 6.29
C SER A 60 -5.56 -4.20 6.44
N LEU A 61 -6.03 -5.32 5.88
CA LEU A 61 -5.33 -6.59 5.88
C LEU A 61 -4.07 -6.55 5.00
N ILE A 62 -4.14 -5.89 3.83
CA ILE A 62 -2.98 -5.64 2.96
C ILE A 62 -1.91 -4.84 3.72
N LYS A 63 -2.30 -3.75 4.37
CA LYS A 63 -1.38 -2.93 5.17
C LYS A 63 -0.72 -3.75 6.28
N LYS A 64 -1.48 -4.61 6.95
CA LYS A 64 -0.96 -5.52 7.99
C LYS A 64 0.07 -6.49 7.44
N ALA A 65 -0.20 -7.13 6.28
CA ALA A 65 0.73 -8.04 5.63
C ALA A 65 2.04 -7.35 5.25
N ILE A 66 1.97 -6.17 4.60
CA ILE A 66 3.14 -5.42 4.17
C ILE A 66 4.01 -4.99 5.36
N HIS A 67 3.40 -4.54 6.47
CA HIS A 67 4.16 -4.16 7.67
C HIS A 67 4.87 -5.36 8.28
N ALA A 68 4.21 -6.51 8.39
CA ALA A 68 4.79 -7.72 8.96
C ALA A 68 5.94 -8.29 8.11
N ALA A 69 5.88 -8.14 6.78
CA ALA A 69 6.92 -8.60 5.86
C ALA A 69 8.31 -7.98 6.13
N ALA A 70 8.38 -6.87 6.87
CA ALA A 70 9.65 -6.27 7.27
C ALA A 70 10.43 -7.10 8.31
N GLU A 71 9.74 -7.99 9.04
CA GLU A 71 10.30 -8.75 10.18
C GLU A 71 10.16 -10.26 9.99
N ASN A 72 9.14 -10.72 9.28
CA ASN A 72 8.89 -12.13 9.04
C ASN A 72 9.93 -12.76 8.09
N ASN A 73 10.25 -14.02 8.32
CA ASN A 73 10.84 -14.87 7.29
C ASN A 73 9.77 -15.30 6.27
N LEU A 74 10.19 -16.01 5.20
CA LEU A 74 9.28 -16.40 4.12
C LEU A 74 8.12 -17.27 4.61
N ASP A 75 8.38 -18.27 5.43
CA ASP A 75 7.36 -19.21 5.88
C ASP A 75 6.33 -18.52 6.79
N GLU A 76 6.79 -17.69 7.71
CA GLU A 76 5.94 -16.86 8.56
C GLU A 76 5.07 -15.92 7.75
N GLN A 77 5.65 -15.28 6.72
CA GLN A 77 4.92 -14.35 5.86
C GLN A 77 3.84 -15.08 5.05
N LEU A 78 4.15 -16.23 4.47
CA LEU A 78 3.17 -17.01 3.70
C LEU A 78 2.01 -17.52 4.59
N ILE A 79 2.30 -17.91 5.82
CA ILE A 79 1.27 -18.30 6.80
C ILE A 79 0.37 -17.10 7.12
N LEU A 80 0.95 -15.94 7.40
CA LEU A 80 0.23 -14.73 7.70
C LEU A 80 -0.66 -14.30 6.50
N GLU A 81 -0.12 -14.26 5.30
CA GLU A 81 -0.86 -13.88 4.10
C GLU A 81 -2.02 -14.83 3.81
N ARG A 82 -1.82 -16.14 3.95
CA ARG A 82 -2.90 -17.13 3.86
C ARG A 82 -4.03 -16.82 4.84
N ASP A 83 -3.70 -16.52 6.09
CA ASP A 83 -4.71 -16.28 7.12
C ASP A 83 -5.43 -14.94 6.90
N LEU A 84 -4.72 -13.90 6.49
CA LEU A 84 -5.32 -12.62 6.10
C LEU A 84 -6.20 -12.76 4.85
N GLN A 85 -5.79 -13.55 3.86
CA GLN A 85 -6.59 -13.86 2.68
C GLN A 85 -7.90 -14.58 3.04
N ARG A 86 -7.84 -15.52 4.01
CA ARG A 86 -9.06 -16.20 4.52
C ARG A 86 -10.01 -15.21 5.18
N LEU A 87 -9.50 -14.24 5.94
CA LEU A 87 -10.32 -13.20 6.55
C LEU A 87 -10.96 -12.31 5.47
N ALA A 88 -10.18 -11.85 4.51
CA ALA A 88 -10.67 -11.05 3.38
C ALA A 88 -11.79 -11.79 2.61
N GLY A 89 -11.57 -13.07 2.29
CA GLY A 89 -12.53 -13.89 1.54
C GLY A 89 -13.84 -14.18 2.27
N ARG A 90 -13.90 -13.94 3.59
CA ARG A 90 -15.13 -14.07 4.39
C ARG A 90 -15.89 -12.78 4.56
N SER A 91 -15.32 -11.65 4.14
CA SER A 91 -15.94 -10.33 4.26
C SER A 91 -17.18 -10.20 3.37
N SER A 92 -18.09 -9.30 3.73
CA SER A 92 -19.21 -8.92 2.88
C SER A 92 -18.73 -8.24 1.60
N ASP A 93 -17.66 -7.46 1.68
CA ASP A 93 -17.07 -6.77 0.53
C ASP A 93 -16.49 -7.72 -0.51
N TYR A 94 -15.91 -8.85 -0.09
CA TYR A 94 -15.47 -9.89 -1.02
C TYR A 94 -16.66 -10.48 -1.81
N LYS A 95 -17.76 -10.81 -1.13
CA LYS A 95 -18.98 -11.33 -1.77
C LYS A 95 -19.56 -10.31 -2.75
N GLU A 96 -19.64 -9.05 -2.33
CA GLU A 96 -20.08 -7.94 -3.17
C GLU A 96 -19.19 -7.79 -4.41
N GLY A 97 -17.86 -7.80 -4.24
CA GLY A 97 -16.92 -7.71 -5.35
C GLY A 97 -17.09 -8.82 -6.38
N VAL A 98 -17.24 -10.08 -5.92
CA VAL A 98 -17.50 -11.23 -6.80
C VAL A 98 -18.85 -11.07 -7.53
N GLN A 99 -19.88 -10.68 -6.82
CA GLN A 99 -21.20 -10.50 -7.41
C GLN A 99 -21.24 -9.36 -8.43
N ALA A 100 -20.62 -8.23 -8.10
CA ALA A 100 -20.51 -7.08 -9.00
C ALA A 100 -19.74 -7.44 -10.28
N PHE A 101 -18.65 -8.20 -10.14
CA PHE A 101 -17.87 -8.70 -11.28
C PHE A 101 -18.70 -9.59 -12.22
N MET A 102 -19.45 -10.56 -11.65
CA MET A 102 -20.32 -11.44 -12.44
C MET A 102 -21.45 -10.68 -13.14
N GLN A 103 -21.97 -9.63 -12.49
CA GLN A 103 -23.05 -8.79 -13.02
C GLN A 103 -22.54 -7.63 -13.90
N LYS A 104 -21.23 -7.47 -14.05
CA LYS A 104 -20.58 -6.37 -14.82
C LYS A 104 -21.03 -4.98 -14.36
N ARG A 105 -21.19 -4.78 -13.06
CA ARG A 105 -21.53 -3.50 -12.42
C ARG A 105 -20.42 -3.04 -11.49
N THR A 106 -20.48 -1.78 -11.11
CA THR A 106 -19.58 -1.23 -10.07
C THR A 106 -19.96 -1.82 -8.70
N PRO A 107 -19.00 -2.30 -7.91
CA PRO A 107 -19.25 -2.78 -6.56
C PRO A 107 -19.52 -1.63 -5.57
N GLU A 108 -20.31 -1.92 -4.52
CA GLU A 108 -20.59 -1.00 -3.42
C GLU A 108 -20.05 -1.59 -2.12
N TYR A 109 -18.84 -1.21 -1.76
CA TYR A 109 -18.16 -1.72 -0.57
C TYR A 109 -18.60 -1.00 0.70
N LYS A 110 -18.64 -1.75 1.83
CA LYS A 110 -19.07 -1.26 3.14
C LYS A 110 -17.96 -1.29 4.19
N GLY A 111 -16.81 -1.86 3.85
CA GLY A 111 -15.67 -1.93 4.75
C GLY A 111 -15.75 -3.07 5.78
N CYS A 112 -16.50 -4.13 5.52
CA CYS A 112 -16.71 -5.24 6.47
C CYS A 112 -16.82 -6.61 5.81
#